data_ec500d73c54f87da9d61d2b523935c67
#
_entry.id   ec500d73c54f87da9d61d2b523935c67
#
_cell.length_a   1.000
_cell.length_b   1.000
_cell.length_c   1.000
_cell.angle_alpha   90.00
_cell.angle_beta   90.00
_cell.angle_gamma   90.00
#
_symmetry.space_group_name_H-M   'P 1'
#
loop_
_entity.id
_entity.type
_entity.pdbx_description
1 polymer ?
#
loop_
_entity_poly.entity_id
_entity_poly.type
_entity_poly.pdbx_seq_one_letter_code
_entity_poly.pdbx_strand_id
1 'polypeptide(L)'
;MENKKTLKSGEFLVAETDSADIFIPEEFNEEQRMIAQTCRDFIETEVYPKVADLEKGDRELMKETLKKSGELGLMGISIPEELGGFGQSFVTQMLVAEATGSGYSFSVAYMAHCGIGTLPIMYYGNNEQREKYVRKLAAGELIGAYCLTEPGAGSDANSGKTSAKLSEDGKHYILNGQKMWITNAGFADTQVVFAKIDNDRVLSAFIVEKDFPGVVIGADEHKMGIKGSSTAQIYYNDVKVPVENLLGKRGEGFRIALNILHMGRLKLGASVLGSAKKAINDSVKYANERKQFGVLISTFGGYKV
;
A
#
# COMPACT_ATOMS: atom_id res chain seq x y z
N MET A 1 -6.78 18.67 23.11
CA MET A 1 -7.67 18.96 21.95
C MET A 1 -9.05 19.19 22.50
N GLU A 2 -9.58 20.40 22.38
CA GLU A 2 -10.99 20.67 22.67
C GLU A 2 -11.87 19.73 21.84
N ASN A 3 -13.02 19.35 22.39
CA ASN A 3 -13.98 18.43 21.78
C ASN A 3 -14.55 19.01 20.47
N LYS A 4 -13.76 18.92 19.37
CA LYS A 4 -14.31 19.21 18.05
C LYS A 4 -15.40 18.21 17.70
N LYS A 5 -16.48 18.69 17.12
CA LYS A 5 -17.52 17.81 16.54
C LYS A 5 -16.89 16.93 15.47
N THR A 6 -17.09 15.63 15.55
CA THR A 6 -16.63 14.72 14.51
C THR A 6 -17.47 14.92 13.24
N LEU A 7 -16.87 15.49 12.20
CA LEU A 7 -17.46 15.63 10.89
C LEU A 7 -17.32 14.33 10.08
N LYS A 8 -18.34 13.99 9.30
CA LYS A 8 -18.24 12.93 8.31
C LYS A 8 -17.41 13.43 7.12
N SER A 9 -16.68 12.53 6.49
CA SER A 9 -15.80 12.84 5.34
C SER A 9 -16.48 13.79 4.33
N GLY A 10 -15.88 14.96 4.11
CA GLY A 10 -16.39 15.95 3.17
C GLY A 10 -17.67 16.72 3.61
N GLU A 11 -18.22 16.44 4.77
CA GLU A 11 -19.43 17.11 5.26
C GLU A 11 -19.25 18.63 5.31
N PHE A 12 -18.06 19.10 5.69
CA PHE A 12 -17.74 20.54 5.74
C PHE A 12 -17.78 21.24 4.38
N LEU A 13 -17.81 20.51 3.26
CA LEU A 13 -17.93 21.07 1.91
C LEU A 13 -19.39 21.29 1.48
N VAL A 14 -20.34 20.62 2.11
CA VAL A 14 -21.75 20.56 1.66
C VAL A 14 -22.76 20.89 2.75
N ALA A 15 -22.34 20.96 4.01
CA ALA A 15 -23.17 21.29 5.15
C ALA A 15 -22.66 22.55 5.84
N GLU A 16 -23.58 23.30 6.49
CA GLU A 16 -23.20 24.39 7.36
C GLU A 16 -22.38 23.86 8.53
N THR A 17 -21.13 24.34 8.64
CA THR A 17 -20.15 23.82 9.58
C THR A 17 -19.41 24.98 10.23
N ASP A 18 -19.24 24.92 11.56
CA ASP A 18 -18.41 25.87 12.27
C ASP A 18 -16.94 25.66 11.86
N SER A 19 -16.23 26.75 11.55
CA SER A 19 -14.82 26.71 11.21
C SER A 19 -13.95 26.07 12.31
N ALA A 20 -14.36 26.20 13.57
CA ALA A 20 -13.68 25.57 14.71
C ALA A 20 -13.74 24.03 14.68
N ASP A 21 -14.72 23.43 14.01
CA ASP A 21 -14.85 21.98 13.87
C ASP A 21 -14.02 21.41 12.71
N ILE A 22 -13.47 22.26 11.84
CA ILE A 22 -12.66 21.82 10.69
C ILE A 22 -11.20 21.65 11.15
N PHE A 23 -10.64 20.47 10.87
CA PHE A 23 -9.21 20.21 11.10
C PHE A 23 -8.37 20.80 9.97
N ILE A 24 -7.36 21.58 10.32
CA ILE A 24 -6.46 22.27 9.38
C ILE A 24 -5.02 21.87 9.60
N PRO A 25 -4.11 22.04 8.60
CA PRO A 25 -2.70 21.64 8.71
C PRO A 25 -1.92 22.27 9.87
N GLU A 26 -2.32 23.45 10.31
CA GLU A 26 -1.74 24.15 11.44
C GLU A 26 -1.93 23.42 12.78
N GLU A 27 -2.93 22.54 12.86
CA GLU A 27 -3.26 21.75 14.05
C GLU A 27 -2.44 20.47 14.20
N PHE A 28 -1.61 20.12 13.21
CA PHE A 28 -0.64 19.03 13.40
C PHE A 28 0.26 19.34 14.59
N ASN A 29 0.39 18.39 15.50
CA ASN A 29 1.28 18.52 16.64
C ASN A 29 2.77 18.33 16.22
N GLU A 30 3.69 18.59 17.14
CA GLU A 30 5.13 18.51 16.89
C GLU A 30 5.58 17.10 16.51
N GLU A 31 5.08 16.07 17.19
CA GLU A 31 5.38 14.66 16.88
C GLU A 31 4.97 14.30 15.46
N GLN A 32 3.76 14.67 15.05
CA GLN A 32 3.26 14.42 13.68
C GLN A 32 4.13 15.11 12.62
N ARG A 33 4.54 16.35 12.89
CA ARG A 33 5.44 17.11 12.00
C ARG A 33 6.82 16.46 11.90
N MET A 34 7.38 15.99 13.04
CA MET A 34 8.66 15.26 13.06
C MET A 34 8.59 13.95 12.27
N ILE A 35 7.54 13.15 12.46
CA ILE A 35 7.32 11.91 11.70
C ILE A 35 7.26 12.22 10.20
N ALA A 36 6.48 13.21 9.80
CA ALA A 36 6.37 13.60 8.40
C ALA A 36 7.69 14.12 7.83
N GLN A 37 8.49 14.85 8.63
CA GLN A 37 9.82 15.31 8.21
C GLN A 37 10.77 14.13 8.02
N THR A 38 10.81 13.17 8.94
CA THR A 38 11.61 11.95 8.79
C THR A 38 11.25 11.19 7.49
N CYS A 39 9.96 11.12 7.14
CA CYS A 39 9.54 10.53 5.88
C CYS A 39 10.06 11.31 4.66
N ARG A 40 10.00 12.64 4.68
CA ARG A 40 10.53 13.47 3.60
C ARG A 40 12.05 13.32 3.46
N ASP A 41 12.77 13.36 4.58
CA ASP A 41 14.23 13.19 4.61
C ASP A 41 14.63 11.83 4.02
N PHE A 42 13.90 10.76 4.39
CA PHE A 42 14.12 9.45 3.80
C PHE A 42 13.90 9.45 2.27
N ILE A 43 12.86 10.08 1.77
CA ILE A 43 12.61 10.18 0.33
C ILE A 43 13.75 10.95 -0.36
N GLU A 44 14.21 12.03 0.23
CA GLU A 44 15.29 12.87 -0.33
C GLU A 44 16.64 12.16 -0.33
N THR A 45 16.95 11.42 0.72
CA THR A 45 18.29 10.82 0.90
C THR A 45 18.40 9.39 0.35
N GLU A 46 17.34 8.60 0.43
CA GLU A 46 17.36 7.17 0.08
C GLU A 46 16.63 6.84 -1.23
N VAL A 47 15.65 7.65 -1.64
CA VAL A 47 14.86 7.35 -2.84
C VAL A 47 15.31 8.20 -4.04
N TYR A 48 15.38 9.52 -3.91
CA TYR A 48 15.70 10.40 -5.05
C TYR A 48 17.03 10.10 -5.73
N PRO A 49 18.13 9.81 -5.01
CA PRO A 49 19.39 9.47 -5.66
C PRO A 49 19.34 8.19 -6.51
N LYS A 50 18.38 7.29 -6.23
CA LYS A 50 18.23 5.97 -6.85
C LYS A 50 17.05 5.90 -7.82
N VAL A 51 16.28 6.99 -8.00
CA VAL A 51 15.05 7.01 -8.80
C VAL A 51 15.27 6.47 -10.21
N ALA A 52 16.36 6.85 -10.87
CA ALA A 52 16.62 6.40 -12.24
C ALA A 52 16.76 4.88 -12.37
N ASP A 53 17.34 4.21 -11.38
CA ASP A 53 17.51 2.76 -11.36
C ASP A 53 16.25 2.06 -10.86
N LEU A 54 15.59 2.62 -9.84
CA LEU A 54 14.29 2.13 -9.38
C LEU A 54 13.27 2.12 -10.53
N GLU A 55 13.17 3.19 -11.33
CA GLU A 55 12.23 3.29 -12.45
C GLU A 55 12.57 2.35 -13.63
N LYS A 56 13.77 1.78 -13.69
CA LYS A 56 14.11 0.68 -14.62
C LYS A 56 13.53 -0.67 -14.20
N GLY A 57 12.99 -0.78 -12.99
CA GLY A 57 12.39 -2.01 -12.46
C GLY A 57 13.38 -2.92 -11.72
N ASP A 58 14.41 -2.34 -11.11
CA ASP A 58 15.34 -3.08 -10.26
C ASP A 58 14.63 -3.52 -8.96
N ARG A 59 14.21 -4.80 -8.93
CA ARG A 59 13.44 -5.39 -7.84
C ARG A 59 14.25 -5.50 -6.54
N GLU A 60 15.53 -5.81 -6.65
CA GLU A 60 16.40 -5.96 -5.47
C GLU A 60 16.63 -4.59 -4.82
N LEU A 61 16.93 -3.58 -5.63
CA LEU A 61 17.07 -2.21 -5.16
C LEU A 61 15.78 -1.69 -4.51
N MET A 62 14.61 -2.00 -5.10
CA MET A 62 13.32 -1.65 -4.52
C MET A 62 13.12 -2.34 -3.16
N LYS A 63 13.38 -3.64 -3.08
CA LYS A 63 13.26 -4.41 -1.84
C LYS A 63 14.22 -3.90 -0.75
N GLU A 64 15.47 -3.60 -1.12
CA GLU A 64 16.45 -3.00 -0.21
C GLU A 64 16.00 -1.63 0.32
N THR A 65 15.47 -0.77 -0.57
CA THR A 65 14.99 0.56 -0.20
C THR A 65 13.76 0.46 0.72
N LEU A 66 12.85 -0.47 0.46
CA LEU A 66 11.72 -0.78 1.35
C LEU A 66 12.21 -1.26 2.72
N LYS A 67 13.17 -2.19 2.76
CA LYS A 67 13.74 -2.69 4.01
C LYS A 67 14.35 -1.57 4.85
N LYS A 68 15.11 -0.65 4.25
CA LYS A 68 15.64 0.53 4.94
C LYS A 68 14.54 1.39 5.56
N SER A 69 13.41 1.56 4.87
CA SER A 69 12.27 2.31 5.44
C SER A 69 11.66 1.57 6.65
N GLY A 70 11.67 0.23 6.64
CA GLY A 70 11.28 -0.59 7.80
C GLY A 70 12.23 -0.44 8.98
N GLU A 71 13.55 -0.47 8.74
CA GLU A 71 14.58 -0.27 9.77
C GLU A 71 14.47 1.10 10.47
N LEU A 72 13.97 2.12 9.76
CA LEU A 72 13.63 3.43 10.33
C LEU A 72 12.23 3.46 10.97
N GLY A 73 11.50 2.35 10.99
CA GLY A 73 10.16 2.23 11.57
C GLY A 73 9.05 2.84 10.71
N LEU A 74 9.34 3.34 9.51
CA LEU A 74 8.34 4.01 8.66
C LEU A 74 7.22 3.06 8.19
N MET A 75 7.49 1.76 8.13
CA MET A 75 6.48 0.75 7.82
C MET A 75 5.56 0.41 9.01
N GLY A 76 6.00 0.70 10.24
CA GLY A 76 5.30 0.41 11.50
C GLY A 76 4.38 1.53 12.00
N ILE A 77 4.22 2.64 11.28
CA ILE A 77 3.47 3.83 11.73
C ILE A 77 2.06 3.49 12.22
N SER A 78 1.34 2.64 11.49
CA SER A 78 -0.04 2.24 11.82
C SER A 78 -0.15 1.00 12.69
N ILE A 79 0.96 0.34 12.95
CA ILE A 79 0.99 -0.93 13.68
C ILE A 79 1.09 -0.64 15.17
N PRO A 80 0.33 -1.33 16.04
CA PRO A 80 0.42 -1.17 17.48
C PRO A 80 1.83 -1.45 18.03
N GLU A 81 2.15 -0.81 19.15
CA GLU A 81 3.46 -0.92 19.81
C GLU A 81 3.79 -2.36 20.22
N GLU A 82 2.81 -3.11 20.70
CA GLU A 82 2.97 -4.53 21.05
C GLU A 82 3.38 -5.42 19.88
N LEU A 83 3.13 -4.96 18.64
CA LEU A 83 3.55 -5.63 17.41
C LEU A 83 4.78 -4.95 16.75
N GLY A 84 5.44 -4.05 17.46
CA GLY A 84 6.68 -3.41 17.02
C GLY A 84 6.48 -2.17 16.16
N GLY A 85 5.28 -1.58 16.17
CA GLY A 85 4.98 -0.32 15.48
C GLY A 85 4.90 0.88 16.41
N PHE A 86 4.28 1.97 15.96
CA PHE A 86 4.14 3.23 16.70
C PHE A 86 2.70 3.55 17.09
N GLY A 87 1.73 2.75 16.70
CA GLY A 87 0.31 2.92 17.07
C GLY A 87 -0.29 4.27 16.66
N GLN A 88 0.26 4.92 15.65
CA GLN A 88 -0.09 6.30 15.30
C GLN A 88 -1.50 6.45 14.75
N SER A 89 -2.10 7.60 15.04
CA SER A 89 -3.45 7.94 14.61
C SER A 89 -3.63 7.88 13.09
N PHE A 90 -4.86 7.74 12.63
CA PHE A 90 -5.15 7.73 11.19
C PHE A 90 -4.78 9.06 10.51
N VAL A 91 -4.88 10.19 11.22
CA VAL A 91 -4.43 11.50 10.74
C VAL A 91 -2.92 11.49 10.49
N THR A 92 -2.12 10.96 11.42
CA THR A 92 -0.66 10.80 11.24
C THR A 92 -0.35 9.91 10.04
N GLN A 93 -1.10 8.81 9.85
CA GLN A 93 -0.93 7.93 8.70
C GLN A 93 -1.20 8.64 7.37
N MET A 94 -2.17 9.55 7.31
CA MET A 94 -2.43 10.37 6.11
C MET A 94 -1.30 11.35 5.83
N LEU A 95 -0.77 11.98 6.88
CA LEU A 95 0.38 12.89 6.76
C LEU A 95 1.64 12.15 6.29
N VAL A 96 1.87 10.93 6.77
CA VAL A 96 2.95 10.05 6.28
C VAL A 96 2.74 9.66 4.82
N ALA A 97 1.50 9.32 4.43
CA ALA A 97 1.17 9.01 3.05
C ALA A 97 1.44 10.20 2.11
N GLU A 98 1.11 11.41 2.51
CA GLU A 98 1.45 12.63 1.78
C GLU A 98 2.98 12.82 1.70
N ALA A 99 3.68 12.72 2.83
CA ALA A 99 5.12 12.93 2.89
C ALA A 99 5.91 11.94 2.02
N THR A 100 5.48 10.66 1.99
CA THR A 100 6.11 9.61 1.17
C THR A 100 5.63 9.63 -0.29
N GLY A 101 4.55 10.34 -0.60
CA GLY A 101 3.90 10.32 -1.93
C GLY A 101 4.78 10.79 -3.07
N SER A 102 5.81 11.60 -2.81
CA SER A 102 6.72 12.12 -3.82
C SER A 102 7.80 11.11 -4.30
N GLY A 103 7.85 9.90 -3.74
CA GLY A 103 8.90 8.91 -3.97
C GLY A 103 8.73 8.05 -5.24
N TYR A 104 7.98 8.50 -6.25
CA TYR A 104 7.79 7.81 -7.54
C TYR A 104 7.27 6.37 -7.35
N SER A 105 7.86 5.38 -8.03
CA SER A 105 7.48 3.96 -7.92
C SER A 105 7.67 3.38 -6.51
N PHE A 106 8.64 3.91 -5.73
CA PHE A 106 8.81 3.54 -4.34
C PHE A 106 7.54 3.82 -3.52
N SER A 107 6.91 5.00 -3.72
CA SER A 107 5.67 5.35 -3.00
C SER A 107 4.57 4.32 -3.21
N VAL A 108 4.43 3.79 -4.42
CA VAL A 108 3.41 2.78 -4.75
C VAL A 108 3.72 1.46 -4.05
N ALA A 109 4.98 1.00 -4.11
CA ALA A 109 5.40 -0.23 -3.46
C ALA A 109 5.25 -0.15 -1.93
N TYR A 110 5.69 0.96 -1.33
CA TYR A 110 5.55 1.25 0.10
C TYR A 110 4.08 1.29 0.54
N MET A 111 3.24 2.03 -0.19
CA MET A 111 1.82 2.17 0.13
C MET A 111 1.07 0.85 0.02
N ALA A 112 1.38 0.03 -0.99
CA ALA A 112 0.80 -1.29 -1.15
C ALA A 112 1.18 -2.20 0.02
N HIS A 113 2.44 -2.17 0.44
CA HIS A 113 2.92 -2.93 1.60
C HIS A 113 2.27 -2.47 2.90
N CYS A 114 2.43 -1.18 3.30
CA CYS A 114 1.94 -0.65 4.59
C CYS A 114 0.40 -0.58 4.66
N GLY A 115 -0.27 -0.58 3.52
CA GLY A 115 -1.73 -0.52 3.42
C GLY A 115 -2.34 -1.90 3.21
N ILE A 116 -2.57 -2.21 1.95
CA ILE A 116 -3.37 -3.38 1.57
C ILE A 116 -2.66 -4.72 1.78
N GLY A 117 -1.31 -4.77 1.84
CA GLY A 117 -0.54 -5.98 2.10
C GLY A 117 -0.47 -6.37 3.58
N THR A 118 -0.42 -5.38 4.48
CA THR A 118 -0.21 -5.60 5.94
C THR A 118 -1.50 -5.50 6.74
N LEU A 119 -2.33 -4.48 6.48
CA LEU A 119 -3.51 -4.19 7.31
C LEU A 119 -4.57 -5.29 7.34
N PRO A 120 -4.79 -6.11 6.29
CA PRO A 120 -5.70 -7.25 6.41
C PRO A 120 -5.30 -8.19 7.55
N ILE A 121 -4.01 -8.53 7.66
CA ILE A 121 -3.50 -9.42 8.72
C ILE A 121 -3.58 -8.73 10.07
N MET A 122 -3.25 -7.44 10.13
CA MET A 122 -3.32 -6.65 11.35
C MET A 122 -4.75 -6.59 11.93
N TYR A 123 -5.78 -6.34 11.09
CA TYR A 123 -7.15 -6.14 11.58
C TYR A 123 -7.97 -7.42 11.72
N TYR A 124 -7.68 -8.45 10.91
CA TYR A 124 -8.50 -9.65 10.84
C TYR A 124 -7.75 -10.93 11.24
N GLY A 125 -6.43 -10.86 11.40
CA GLY A 125 -5.63 -11.97 11.88
C GLY A 125 -5.88 -12.28 13.36
N ASN A 126 -5.73 -13.54 13.72
CA ASN A 126 -5.63 -13.96 15.10
C ASN A 126 -4.26 -13.58 15.72
N ASN A 127 -4.05 -13.84 16.99
CA ASN A 127 -2.81 -13.45 17.68
C ASN A 127 -1.58 -14.12 17.07
N GLU A 128 -1.65 -15.42 16.74
CA GLU A 128 -0.54 -16.16 16.13
C GLU A 128 -0.19 -15.60 14.75
N GLN A 129 -1.19 -15.27 13.93
CA GLN A 129 -0.98 -14.66 12.62
C GLN A 129 -0.36 -13.27 12.73
N ARG A 130 -0.82 -12.44 13.67
CA ARG A 130 -0.26 -11.11 13.92
C ARG A 130 1.20 -11.19 14.37
N GLU A 131 1.52 -12.04 15.35
CA GLU A 131 2.89 -12.24 15.82
C GLU A 131 3.80 -12.79 14.72
N LYS A 132 3.32 -13.74 13.95
CA LYS A 132 4.11 -14.37 12.89
C LYS A 132 4.44 -13.41 11.74
N TYR A 133 3.45 -12.60 11.33
CA TYR A 133 3.56 -11.82 10.08
C TYR A 133 3.66 -10.31 10.33
N VAL A 134 2.79 -9.71 11.16
CA VAL A 134 2.68 -8.25 11.25
C VAL A 134 3.94 -7.62 11.81
N ARG A 135 4.56 -8.23 12.83
CA ARG A 135 5.82 -7.76 13.39
C ARG A 135 6.93 -7.66 12.34
N LYS A 136 7.06 -8.69 11.51
CA LYS A 136 8.07 -8.73 10.44
C LYS A 136 7.74 -7.80 9.28
N LEU A 137 6.46 -7.64 8.97
CA LEU A 137 6.00 -6.69 7.96
C LEU A 137 6.24 -5.24 8.43
N ALA A 138 6.01 -4.93 9.71
CA ALA A 138 6.29 -3.61 10.29
C ALA A 138 7.79 -3.27 10.29
N ALA A 139 8.66 -4.26 10.47
CA ALA A 139 10.11 -4.10 10.45
C ALA A 139 10.70 -4.10 9.01
N GLY A 140 9.89 -4.39 7.97
CA GLY A 140 10.40 -4.53 6.60
C GLY A 140 11.20 -5.81 6.35
N GLU A 141 11.18 -6.77 7.28
CA GLU A 141 11.79 -8.10 7.10
C GLU A 141 11.01 -8.94 6.08
N LEU A 142 9.69 -8.77 6.05
CA LEU A 142 8.80 -9.34 5.04
C LEU A 142 8.12 -8.21 4.28
N ILE A 143 7.88 -8.44 2.99
CA ILE A 143 7.08 -7.53 2.16
C ILE A 143 5.73 -8.18 1.84
N GLY A 144 4.66 -7.39 1.98
CA GLY A 144 3.29 -7.83 1.74
C GLY A 144 2.75 -7.45 0.37
N ALA A 145 1.90 -8.31 -0.18
CA ALA A 145 1.09 -8.06 -1.37
C ALA A 145 -0.38 -8.40 -1.13
N TYR A 146 -1.25 -7.82 -1.98
CA TYR A 146 -2.70 -7.98 -1.90
C TYR A 146 -3.24 -8.55 -3.21
N CYS A 147 -3.77 -9.77 -3.14
CA CYS A 147 -4.07 -10.59 -4.30
C CYS A 147 -5.58 -10.79 -4.46
N LEU A 148 -6.29 -9.74 -4.90
CA LEU A 148 -7.75 -9.76 -5.10
C LEU A 148 -8.11 -9.93 -6.59
N THR A 149 -7.61 -9.05 -7.45
CA THR A 149 -7.99 -8.94 -8.86
C THR A 149 -7.64 -10.18 -9.66
N GLU A 150 -8.54 -10.60 -10.54
CA GLU A 150 -8.36 -11.71 -11.49
C GLU A 150 -8.62 -11.23 -12.92
N PRO A 151 -8.19 -11.97 -13.97
CA PRO A 151 -8.44 -11.59 -15.36
C PRO A 151 -9.91 -11.30 -15.68
N GLY A 152 -10.82 -12.04 -15.05
CA GLY A 152 -12.28 -11.89 -15.24
C GLY A 152 -13.00 -11.19 -14.09
N ALA A 153 -12.30 -10.68 -13.07
CA ALA A 153 -12.90 -10.11 -11.87
C ALA A 153 -12.10 -8.89 -11.37
N GLY A 154 -12.48 -7.71 -11.82
CA GLY A 154 -11.93 -6.42 -11.41
C GLY A 154 -12.90 -5.68 -10.50
N SER A 155 -13.78 -4.84 -11.07
CA SER A 155 -14.78 -4.08 -10.30
C SER A 155 -15.75 -4.98 -9.54
N ASP A 156 -16.19 -6.07 -10.16
CA ASP A 156 -16.93 -7.14 -9.48
C ASP A 156 -15.93 -8.18 -8.92
N ALA A 157 -15.22 -7.81 -7.87
CA ALA A 157 -14.18 -8.66 -7.27
C ALA A 157 -14.75 -9.96 -6.69
N ASN A 158 -16.01 -9.99 -6.25
CA ASN A 158 -16.63 -11.21 -5.72
C ASN A 158 -16.93 -12.26 -6.81
N SER A 159 -16.85 -11.89 -8.09
CA SER A 159 -16.97 -12.84 -9.23
C SER A 159 -15.69 -13.64 -9.47
N GLY A 160 -14.62 -13.43 -8.69
CA GLY A 160 -13.37 -14.18 -8.79
C GLY A 160 -13.56 -15.69 -8.79
N LYS A 161 -12.69 -16.39 -9.53
CA LYS A 161 -12.76 -17.85 -9.76
C LYS A 161 -11.66 -18.63 -9.03
N THR A 162 -10.69 -17.94 -8.42
CA THR A 162 -9.68 -18.60 -7.57
C THR A 162 -10.39 -19.40 -6.50
N SER A 163 -10.06 -20.67 -6.40
CA SER A 163 -10.71 -21.64 -5.53
C SER A 163 -9.78 -22.17 -4.44
N ALA A 164 -10.35 -22.57 -3.33
CA ALA A 164 -9.69 -23.26 -2.24
C ALA A 164 -10.52 -24.48 -1.85
N LYS A 165 -9.91 -25.65 -1.80
CA LYS A 165 -10.58 -26.88 -1.39
C LYS A 165 -9.91 -27.44 -0.14
N LEU A 166 -10.70 -27.78 0.89
CA LEU A 166 -10.14 -28.42 2.07
C LEU A 166 -9.56 -29.80 1.70
N SER A 167 -8.34 -30.08 2.13
CA SER A 167 -7.70 -31.37 1.92
C SER A 167 -8.41 -32.48 2.71
N GLU A 168 -8.24 -33.74 2.30
CA GLU A 168 -8.90 -34.91 2.95
C GLU A 168 -8.50 -35.07 4.42
N ASP A 169 -7.25 -34.71 4.77
CA ASP A 169 -6.75 -34.73 6.14
C ASP A 169 -7.17 -33.51 7.00
N GLY A 170 -7.89 -32.55 6.39
CA GLY A 170 -8.38 -31.34 7.04
C GLY A 170 -7.33 -30.35 7.47
N LYS A 171 -6.05 -30.53 7.07
CA LYS A 171 -4.93 -29.68 7.52
C LYS A 171 -4.57 -28.53 6.60
N HIS A 172 -5.01 -28.57 5.35
CA HIS A 172 -4.65 -27.60 4.34
C HIS A 172 -5.85 -27.20 3.48
N TYR A 173 -5.82 -25.99 2.96
CA TYR A 173 -6.61 -25.62 1.79
C TYR A 173 -5.73 -25.74 0.53
N ILE A 174 -6.23 -26.40 -0.49
CA ILE A 174 -5.58 -26.53 -1.80
C ILE A 174 -6.06 -25.37 -2.67
N LEU A 175 -5.18 -24.40 -2.89
CA LEU A 175 -5.46 -23.19 -3.68
C LEU A 175 -5.16 -23.42 -5.16
N ASN A 176 -6.11 -23.05 -6.02
CA ASN A 176 -5.97 -23.03 -7.47
C ASN A 176 -6.56 -21.77 -8.07
N GLY A 177 -5.80 -21.12 -8.96
CA GLY A 177 -6.27 -19.92 -9.64
C GLY A 177 -5.17 -18.98 -10.10
N GLN A 178 -5.59 -17.77 -10.46
CA GLN A 178 -4.71 -16.75 -11.00
C GLN A 178 -5.11 -15.37 -10.47
N LYS A 179 -4.12 -14.57 -10.11
CA LYS A 179 -4.30 -13.16 -9.77
C LYS A 179 -3.57 -12.27 -10.76
N MET A 180 -4.10 -11.09 -11.01
CA MET A 180 -3.61 -10.17 -12.04
C MET A 180 -3.33 -8.79 -11.46
N TRP A 181 -2.28 -8.14 -12.00
CA TRP A 181 -1.85 -6.79 -11.64
C TRP A 181 -1.52 -6.60 -10.17
N ILE A 182 -0.84 -7.58 -9.60
CA ILE A 182 -0.49 -7.58 -8.19
C ILE A 182 0.76 -6.74 -7.94
N THR A 183 0.60 -5.63 -7.23
CA THR A 183 1.71 -4.78 -6.78
C THR A 183 2.58 -5.54 -5.79
N ASN A 184 3.89 -5.37 -5.90
CA ASN A 184 4.93 -6.08 -5.13
C ASN A 184 5.05 -7.57 -5.45
N ALA A 185 4.29 -8.13 -6.40
CA ALA A 185 4.29 -9.56 -6.68
C ALA A 185 5.70 -10.13 -6.90
N GLY A 186 6.57 -9.38 -7.58
CA GLY A 186 7.91 -9.85 -7.95
C GLY A 186 8.85 -10.08 -6.77
N PHE A 187 8.57 -9.51 -5.60
CA PHE A 187 9.44 -9.59 -4.42
C PHE A 187 8.69 -9.74 -3.08
N ALA A 188 7.35 -9.72 -3.07
CA ALA A 188 6.57 -9.89 -1.84
C ALA A 188 6.79 -11.29 -1.25
N ASP A 189 7.06 -11.33 0.06
CA ASP A 189 7.27 -12.56 0.81
C ASP A 189 5.93 -13.15 1.30
N THR A 190 4.91 -12.29 1.49
CA THR A 190 3.60 -12.65 2.03
C THR A 190 2.49 -12.07 1.14
N GLN A 191 1.47 -12.85 0.87
CA GLN A 191 0.36 -12.51 -0.01
C GLN A 191 -0.96 -12.68 0.73
N VAL A 192 -1.83 -11.67 0.74
CA VAL A 192 -3.22 -11.82 1.19
C VAL A 192 -4.05 -12.20 -0.03
N VAL A 193 -4.45 -13.47 -0.12
CA VAL A 193 -5.10 -14.05 -1.30
C VAL A 193 -6.58 -14.27 -1.02
N PHE A 194 -7.43 -13.84 -1.95
CA PHE A 194 -8.87 -14.04 -1.87
C PHE A 194 -9.31 -15.17 -2.80
N ALA A 195 -10.01 -16.17 -2.24
CA ALA A 195 -10.47 -17.33 -2.96
C ALA A 195 -11.82 -17.83 -2.42
N LYS A 196 -12.56 -18.58 -3.22
CA LYS A 196 -13.79 -19.24 -2.80
C LYS A 196 -13.50 -20.64 -2.27
N ILE A 197 -14.00 -20.94 -1.07
CA ILE A 197 -13.86 -22.28 -0.48
C ILE A 197 -14.96 -23.18 -1.05
N ASP A 198 -14.56 -24.30 -1.63
CA ASP A 198 -15.48 -25.27 -2.26
C ASP A 198 -16.45 -24.57 -3.25
N ASN A 199 -17.75 -24.60 -2.96
CA ASN A 199 -18.81 -23.98 -3.79
C ASN A 199 -19.34 -22.67 -3.18
N ASP A 200 -18.60 -22.00 -2.28
CA ASP A 200 -19.05 -20.75 -1.68
C ASP A 200 -19.29 -19.67 -2.74
N ARG A 201 -20.33 -18.86 -2.53
CA ARG A 201 -20.66 -17.73 -3.41
C ARG A 201 -19.81 -16.49 -3.09
N VAL A 202 -19.18 -16.46 -1.92
CA VAL A 202 -18.41 -15.33 -1.41
C VAL A 202 -16.95 -15.71 -1.17
N LEU A 203 -16.08 -14.73 -1.25
CA LEU A 203 -14.65 -14.91 -1.03
C LEU A 203 -14.33 -15.16 0.45
N SER A 204 -13.34 -15.97 0.71
CA SER A 204 -12.54 -16.07 1.93
C SER A 204 -11.16 -15.47 1.69
N ALA A 205 -10.42 -15.16 2.74
CA ALA A 205 -9.09 -14.62 2.64
C ALA A 205 -8.05 -15.57 3.25
N PHE A 206 -6.86 -15.63 2.66
CA PHE A 206 -5.79 -16.52 3.08
C PHE A 206 -4.46 -15.76 3.15
N ILE A 207 -3.60 -16.12 4.08
CA ILE A 207 -2.20 -15.70 4.11
C ILE A 207 -1.39 -16.77 3.38
N VAL A 208 -0.77 -16.41 2.26
CA VAL A 208 0.04 -17.30 1.44
C VAL A 208 1.48 -16.79 1.42
N GLU A 209 2.44 -17.65 1.73
CA GLU A 209 3.86 -17.33 1.65
C GLU A 209 4.36 -17.63 0.22
N LYS A 210 5.24 -16.80 -0.32
CA LYS A 210 5.72 -16.92 -1.72
C LYS A 210 6.39 -18.26 -2.00
N ASP A 211 7.01 -18.84 -0.96
CA ASP A 211 7.79 -20.08 -1.07
C ASP A 211 6.92 -21.34 -0.94
N PHE A 212 5.60 -21.21 -0.78
CA PHE A 212 4.72 -22.37 -0.81
C PHE A 212 4.79 -23.03 -2.20
N PRO A 213 5.03 -24.36 -2.28
CA PRO A 213 5.07 -25.07 -3.56
C PRO A 213 3.80 -24.81 -4.38
N GLY A 214 3.98 -24.50 -5.66
CA GLY A 214 2.89 -24.21 -6.58
C GLY A 214 2.56 -22.72 -6.74
N VAL A 215 3.17 -21.81 -5.95
CA VAL A 215 3.11 -20.37 -6.17
C VAL A 215 4.08 -20.01 -7.29
N VAL A 216 3.57 -19.43 -8.37
CA VAL A 216 4.38 -19.02 -9.53
C VAL A 216 4.12 -17.55 -9.83
N ILE A 217 5.20 -16.76 -9.82
CA ILE A 217 5.14 -15.32 -10.15
C ILE A 217 5.47 -15.14 -11.63
N GLY A 218 4.61 -14.42 -12.34
CA GLY A 218 4.80 -14.07 -13.74
C GLY A 218 5.83 -12.95 -13.94
N ALA A 219 6.03 -12.60 -15.21
CA ALA A 219 6.84 -11.42 -15.55
C ALA A 219 6.11 -10.13 -15.14
N ASP A 220 6.88 -9.07 -14.92
CA ASP A 220 6.30 -7.75 -14.68
C ASP A 220 5.58 -7.23 -15.92
N GLU A 221 4.45 -6.58 -15.69
CA GLU A 221 3.62 -5.95 -16.73
C GLU A 221 4.33 -4.75 -17.35
N HIS A 222 4.17 -4.58 -18.67
CA HIS A 222 4.61 -3.38 -19.39
C HIS A 222 3.64 -2.23 -19.11
N LYS A 223 4.03 -1.32 -18.23
CA LYS A 223 3.19 -0.20 -17.80
C LYS A 223 3.56 1.10 -18.50
N MET A 224 2.59 2.00 -18.64
CA MET A 224 2.80 3.35 -19.17
C MET A 224 3.67 4.20 -18.21
N GLY A 225 3.47 4.07 -16.92
CA GLY A 225 4.20 4.76 -15.85
C GLY A 225 4.35 3.88 -14.61
N ILE A 226 5.01 4.42 -13.57
CA ILE A 226 5.28 3.70 -12.31
C ILE A 226 5.99 2.36 -12.60
N LYS A 227 6.97 2.41 -13.49
CA LYS A 227 7.61 1.20 -14.04
C LYS A 227 8.44 0.46 -13.01
N GLY A 228 8.99 1.16 -12.05
CA GLY A 228 9.80 0.58 -10.97
C GLY A 228 9.00 -0.19 -9.92
N SER A 229 7.68 0.03 -9.83
CA SER A 229 6.82 -0.78 -8.97
C SER A 229 6.54 -2.12 -9.64
N SER A 230 7.04 -3.23 -9.08
CA SER A 230 6.71 -4.58 -9.59
C SER A 230 5.20 -4.77 -9.61
N THR A 231 4.69 -5.19 -10.76
CA THR A 231 3.27 -5.50 -10.96
C THR A 231 3.18 -6.72 -11.85
N ALA A 232 2.78 -7.86 -11.31
CA ALA A 232 2.79 -9.13 -12.06
C ALA A 232 1.53 -9.94 -11.80
N GLN A 233 1.36 -10.98 -12.59
CA GLN A 233 0.39 -12.04 -12.37
C GLN A 233 0.96 -13.05 -11.39
N ILE A 234 0.09 -13.68 -10.60
CA ILE A 234 0.46 -14.77 -9.69
C ILE A 234 -0.46 -15.96 -9.99
N TYR A 235 0.15 -17.11 -10.17
CA TYR A 235 -0.55 -18.37 -10.40
C TYR A 235 -0.41 -19.27 -9.16
N TYR A 236 -1.50 -19.89 -8.77
CA TYR A 236 -1.57 -20.87 -7.69
C TYR A 236 -1.94 -22.21 -8.29
N ASN A 237 -1.02 -23.19 -8.23
CA ASN A 237 -1.16 -24.52 -8.81
C ASN A 237 -1.07 -25.55 -7.68
N ASP A 238 -2.23 -25.98 -7.18
CA ASP A 238 -2.35 -26.93 -6.06
C ASP A 238 -1.57 -26.50 -4.81
N VAL A 239 -1.58 -25.19 -4.51
CA VAL A 239 -0.84 -24.64 -3.38
C VAL A 239 -1.47 -25.09 -2.08
N LYS A 240 -0.70 -25.81 -1.25
CA LYS A 240 -1.12 -26.26 0.08
C LYS A 240 -0.95 -25.13 1.09
N VAL A 241 -2.06 -24.50 1.46
CA VAL A 241 -2.10 -23.44 2.46
C VAL A 241 -2.58 -24.03 3.78
N PRO A 242 -1.82 -23.96 4.88
CA PRO A 242 -2.25 -24.45 6.20
C PRO A 242 -3.59 -23.86 6.63
N VAL A 243 -4.44 -24.63 7.28
CA VAL A 243 -5.79 -24.17 7.72
C VAL A 243 -5.70 -22.98 8.66
N GLU A 244 -4.65 -22.87 9.45
CA GLU A 244 -4.34 -21.74 10.34
C GLU A 244 -4.03 -20.46 9.59
N ASN A 245 -3.75 -20.50 8.29
CA ASN A 245 -3.55 -19.33 7.44
C ASN A 245 -4.86 -18.79 6.82
N LEU A 246 -6.02 -19.35 7.17
CA LEU A 246 -7.31 -18.71 6.88
C LEU A 246 -7.39 -17.39 7.65
N LEU A 247 -7.53 -16.29 6.95
CA LEU A 247 -7.59 -14.95 7.53
C LEU A 247 -9.04 -14.55 7.83
N GLY A 248 -9.35 -14.30 9.11
CA GLY A 248 -10.72 -14.10 9.57
C GLY A 248 -11.52 -15.41 9.53
N LYS A 249 -12.79 -15.34 9.15
CA LYS A 249 -13.69 -16.50 9.04
C LYS A 249 -13.98 -16.84 7.57
N ARG A 250 -14.34 -18.10 7.30
CA ARG A 250 -14.85 -18.54 6.00
C ARG A 250 -16.00 -17.63 5.55
N GLY A 251 -15.94 -17.15 4.32
CA GLY A 251 -16.94 -16.27 3.72
C GLY A 251 -16.80 -14.77 4.07
N GLU A 252 -15.84 -14.36 4.89
CA GLU A 252 -15.62 -12.95 5.24
C GLU A 252 -14.66 -12.21 4.29
N GLY A 253 -14.02 -12.91 3.36
CA GLY A 253 -12.97 -12.34 2.50
C GLY A 253 -13.42 -11.11 1.73
N PHE A 254 -14.64 -11.10 1.18
CA PHE A 254 -15.13 -9.92 0.44
C PHE A 254 -15.33 -8.71 1.35
N ARG A 255 -15.83 -8.91 2.58
CA ARG A 255 -15.94 -7.84 3.59
C ARG A 255 -14.57 -7.30 3.99
N ILE A 256 -13.61 -8.20 4.24
CA ILE A 256 -12.21 -7.83 4.52
C ILE A 256 -11.65 -7.01 3.36
N ALA A 257 -11.83 -7.49 2.12
CA ALA A 257 -11.33 -6.81 0.94
C ALA A 257 -11.85 -5.37 0.82
N LEU A 258 -13.15 -5.17 0.94
CA LEU A 258 -13.76 -3.84 0.81
C LEU A 258 -13.31 -2.88 1.91
N ASN A 259 -13.27 -3.33 3.17
CA ASN A 259 -12.83 -2.49 4.28
C ASN A 259 -11.39 -2.01 4.10
N ILE A 260 -10.50 -2.89 3.70
CA ILE A 260 -9.11 -2.55 3.44
C ILE A 260 -8.96 -1.60 2.24
N LEU A 261 -9.74 -1.82 1.17
CA LEU A 261 -9.74 -0.92 0.02
C LEU A 261 -10.27 0.49 0.36
N HIS A 262 -11.22 0.63 1.30
CA HIS A 262 -11.66 1.96 1.76
C HIS A 262 -10.50 2.74 2.41
N MET A 263 -9.74 2.09 3.29
CA MET A 263 -8.56 2.69 3.90
C MET A 263 -7.47 3.00 2.85
N GLY A 264 -7.24 2.09 1.92
CA GLY A 264 -6.29 2.26 0.82
C GLY A 264 -6.61 3.46 -0.06
N ARG A 265 -7.88 3.71 -0.37
CA ARG A 265 -8.32 4.87 -1.15
C ARG A 265 -8.04 6.20 -0.45
N LEU A 266 -8.28 6.28 0.86
CA LEU A 266 -7.97 7.48 1.64
C LEU A 266 -6.45 7.74 1.67
N LYS A 267 -5.65 6.70 1.93
CA LYS A 267 -4.18 6.80 1.89
C LYS A 267 -3.67 7.23 0.50
N LEU A 268 -4.24 6.67 -0.57
CA LEU A 268 -3.88 7.07 -1.93
C LEU A 268 -4.23 8.53 -2.18
N GLY A 269 -5.42 9.00 -1.74
CA GLY A 269 -5.82 10.40 -1.83
C GLY A 269 -4.81 11.35 -1.17
N ALA A 270 -4.32 11.00 0.02
CA ALA A 270 -3.27 11.75 0.70
C ALA A 270 -1.92 11.70 -0.04
N SER A 271 -1.53 10.52 -0.52
CA SER A 271 -0.26 10.33 -1.23
C SER A 271 -0.15 11.16 -2.52
N VAL A 272 -1.24 11.27 -3.30
CA VAL A 272 -1.20 12.06 -4.54
C VAL A 272 -1.02 13.56 -4.30
N LEU A 273 -1.33 14.08 -3.10
CA LEU A 273 -1.01 15.46 -2.75
C LEU A 273 0.50 15.68 -2.70
N GLY A 274 1.26 14.75 -2.12
CA GLY A 274 2.73 14.78 -2.11
C GLY A 274 3.32 14.75 -3.51
N SER A 275 2.79 13.84 -4.36
CA SER A 275 3.19 13.76 -5.77
C SER A 275 2.90 15.05 -6.54
N ALA A 276 1.73 15.65 -6.34
CA ALA A 276 1.34 16.90 -7.00
C ALA A 276 2.24 18.07 -6.57
N LYS A 277 2.52 18.21 -5.26
CA LYS A 277 3.46 19.22 -4.73
C LYS A 277 4.85 19.07 -5.36
N LYS A 278 5.36 17.83 -5.45
CA LYS A 278 6.65 17.54 -6.10
C LYS A 278 6.65 17.95 -7.58
N ALA A 279 5.61 17.57 -8.32
CA ALA A 279 5.49 17.91 -9.75
C ALA A 279 5.47 19.43 -9.98
N ILE A 280 4.75 20.18 -9.14
CA ILE A 280 4.74 21.65 -9.22
C ILE A 280 6.14 22.22 -8.93
N ASN A 281 6.79 21.79 -7.85
CA ASN A 281 8.11 22.26 -7.49
C ASN A 281 9.16 21.97 -8.57
N ASP A 282 9.14 20.77 -9.14
CA ASP A 282 10.03 20.40 -10.25
C ASP A 282 9.76 21.24 -11.50
N SER A 283 8.49 21.51 -11.81
CA SER A 283 8.10 22.34 -12.93
C SER A 283 8.59 23.79 -12.76
N VAL A 284 8.42 24.35 -11.56
CA VAL A 284 8.91 25.72 -11.22
C VAL A 284 10.42 25.75 -11.32
N LYS A 285 11.12 24.79 -10.76
CA LYS A 285 12.59 24.71 -10.86
C LYS A 285 13.03 24.64 -12.32
N TYR A 286 12.47 23.73 -13.10
CA TYR A 286 12.79 23.58 -14.50
C TYR A 286 12.53 24.86 -15.31
N ALA A 287 11.39 25.53 -15.07
CA ALA A 287 11.07 26.79 -15.76
C ALA A 287 12.06 27.92 -15.46
N ASN A 288 12.66 27.92 -14.24
CA ASN A 288 13.66 28.89 -13.83
C ASN A 288 15.10 28.53 -14.24
N GLU A 289 15.33 27.35 -14.79
CA GLU A 289 16.65 26.91 -15.28
C GLU A 289 16.71 26.84 -16.81
N ARG A 290 15.62 26.41 -17.44
CA ARG A 290 15.54 26.21 -18.91
C ARG A 290 15.49 27.52 -19.65
N LYS A 291 16.38 27.68 -20.64
CA LYS A 291 16.40 28.84 -21.54
C LYS A 291 15.90 28.46 -22.93
N GLN A 292 15.06 29.32 -23.52
CA GLN A 292 14.68 29.33 -24.91
C GLN A 292 14.66 30.77 -25.42
N PHE A 293 15.00 30.99 -26.68
CA PHE A 293 15.12 32.33 -27.27
C PHE A 293 16.00 33.29 -26.45
N GLY A 294 17.04 32.76 -25.80
CA GLY A 294 18.00 33.53 -24.99
C GLY A 294 17.53 33.90 -23.59
N VAL A 295 16.30 33.62 -23.17
CA VAL A 295 15.72 33.95 -21.87
C VAL A 295 15.17 32.72 -21.17
N LEU A 296 14.96 32.81 -19.84
CA LEU A 296 14.34 31.74 -19.05
C LEU A 296 12.88 31.57 -19.48
N ILE A 297 12.41 30.32 -19.59
CA ILE A 297 11.01 30.07 -19.98
C ILE A 297 10.01 30.59 -18.95
N SER A 298 10.39 30.70 -17.67
CA SER A 298 9.59 31.33 -16.61
C SER A 298 9.25 32.81 -16.88
N THR A 299 9.98 33.48 -17.79
CA THR A 299 9.72 34.89 -18.13
C THR A 299 8.64 35.06 -19.20
N PHE A 300 8.21 34.01 -19.87
CA PHE A 300 7.14 34.07 -20.87
C PHE A 300 5.79 34.32 -20.20
N GLY A 301 4.97 35.19 -20.83
CA GLY A 301 3.74 35.71 -20.22
C GLY A 301 2.74 34.66 -19.76
N GLY A 302 2.71 33.48 -20.37
CA GLY A 302 1.86 32.38 -19.98
C GLY A 302 2.28 31.61 -18.69
N TYR A 303 3.47 31.93 -18.14
CA TYR A 303 3.99 31.30 -16.91
C TYR A 303 4.01 32.24 -15.72
N LYS A 304 3.52 33.47 -15.89
CA LYS A 304 3.34 34.41 -14.77
C LYS A 304 1.98 34.13 -14.14
N VAL A 305 2.00 33.47 -12.98
CA VAL A 305 0.84 33.33 -12.08
C VAL A 305 0.96 34.42 -11.02
#